data_6ebaa6c57697ec9dca39529266df5d83
#
_entry.id   6ebaa6c57697ec9dca39529266df5d83
#
_cell.length_a   1.000
_cell.length_b   1.000
_cell.length_c   1.000
_cell.angle_alpha   90.00
_cell.angle_beta   90.00
_cell.angle_gamma   90.00
#
_symmetry.space_group_name_H-M   'P 1'
#
loop_
_entity.id
_entity.type
_entity.pdbx_description
1 polymer ?
#
loop_
_entity_poly.entity_id
_entity_poly.type
_entity_poly.pdbx_seq_one_letter_code
_entity_poly.pdbx_strand_id
1 'polypeptide(L)'
;MSSQKNLSIAHKWFEAFNNHNLEQLLSLYDNDAEHFSPKLKIKKPETLGLVKGRQALHDWWQEAFERLPTLNYKVTSLTANTDRVFMEYLRTVANENEMLVAEVLEIKDEKIIFSRVYHG
;
A
#
# COMPACT_ATOMS: atom_id res chain seq x y z
N MET A 1 -21.07 -5.51 -4.90
CA MET A 1 -20.49 -5.73 -4.95
C MET A 1 -19.55 -5.17 -4.90
N SER A 2 -19.21 -4.98 -5.29
CA SER A 2 -18.00 -4.85 -5.37
C SER A 2 -17.38 -3.58 -4.95
N SER A 3 -17.88 -2.39 -5.17
CA SER A 3 -17.30 -1.15 -4.68
C SER A 3 -17.29 -1.12 -3.14
N GLN A 4 -18.34 -1.64 -2.50
CA GLN A 4 -18.40 -1.70 -1.06
C GLN A 4 -17.41 -2.73 -0.47
N LYS A 5 -17.25 -3.86 -1.14
CA LYS A 5 -16.22 -4.84 -0.76
C LYS A 5 -14.83 -4.27 -0.94
N ASN A 6 -14.62 -3.51 -2.00
CA ASN A 6 -13.33 -2.89 -2.26
C ASN A 6 -13.00 -1.83 -1.21
N LEU A 7 -13.98 -1.05 -0.76
CA LEU A 7 -13.77 -0.13 0.36
C LEU A 7 -13.37 -0.88 1.63
N SER A 8 -13.99 -2.04 1.88
CA SER A 8 -13.64 -2.86 3.03
C SER A 8 -12.18 -3.33 2.96
N ILE A 9 -11.72 -3.72 1.77
CA ILE A 9 -10.32 -4.11 1.57
C ILE A 9 -9.39 -2.93 1.87
N ALA A 10 -9.75 -1.72 1.42
CA ALA A 10 -8.95 -0.53 1.69
C ALA A 10 -8.88 -0.24 3.18
N HIS A 11 -9.98 -0.36 3.91
CA HIS A 11 -9.97 -0.16 5.36
C HIS A 11 -9.06 -1.17 6.06
N LYS A 12 -9.10 -2.42 5.66
CA LYS A 12 -8.20 -3.45 6.21
C LYS A 12 -6.74 -3.16 5.86
N TRP A 13 -6.51 -2.60 4.69
CA TRP A 13 -5.18 -2.19 4.25
C TRP A 13 -4.60 -1.12 5.20
N PHE A 14 -5.38 -0.07 5.51
CA PHE A 14 -4.93 0.96 6.45
C PHE A 14 -4.70 0.37 7.84
N GLU A 15 -5.59 -0.52 8.28
CA GLU A 15 -5.43 -1.17 9.58
C GLU A 15 -4.12 -1.96 9.64
N ALA A 16 -3.84 -2.73 8.59
CA ALA A 16 -2.61 -3.53 8.54
C ALA A 16 -1.37 -2.65 8.55
N PHE A 17 -1.35 -1.57 7.76
CA PHE A 17 -0.23 -0.65 7.75
C PHE A 17 -0.04 0.02 9.10
N ASN A 18 -1.10 0.53 9.70
CA ASN A 18 -0.98 1.27 10.95
C ASN A 18 -0.61 0.39 12.14
N ASN A 19 -0.98 -0.89 12.08
CA ASN A 19 -0.57 -1.86 13.09
C ASN A 19 0.77 -2.52 12.76
N HIS A 20 1.37 -2.17 11.63
CA HIS A 20 2.59 -2.81 11.12
C HIS A 20 2.43 -4.33 11.08
N ASN A 21 1.25 -4.77 10.67
CA ASN A 21 0.92 -6.19 10.61
C ASN A 21 1.17 -6.71 9.20
N LEU A 22 2.39 -7.18 8.97
CA LEU A 22 2.83 -7.63 7.64
C LEU A 22 1.99 -8.79 7.12
N GLU A 23 1.66 -9.74 8.00
CA GLU A 23 0.88 -10.90 7.60
C GLU A 23 -0.52 -10.52 7.12
N GLN A 24 -1.19 -9.63 7.86
CA GLN A 24 -2.50 -9.14 7.45
C GLN A 24 -2.42 -8.38 6.13
N LEU A 25 -1.40 -7.53 5.99
CA LEU A 25 -1.20 -6.76 4.76
C LEU A 25 -1.06 -7.68 3.55
N LEU A 26 -0.18 -8.68 3.65
CA LEU A 26 0.05 -9.62 2.56
C LEU A 26 -1.19 -10.46 2.24
N SER A 27 -2.03 -10.73 3.24
CA SER A 27 -3.25 -11.51 3.02
C SER A 27 -4.25 -10.81 2.10
N LEU A 28 -4.12 -9.48 1.94
CA LEU A 28 -4.99 -8.71 1.06
C LEU A 28 -4.54 -8.75 -0.40
N TYR A 29 -3.33 -9.21 -0.66
CA TYR A 29 -2.72 -9.20 -1.99
C TYR A 29 -2.75 -10.58 -2.63
N ASP A 30 -2.94 -10.59 -3.95
CA ASP A 30 -2.77 -11.80 -4.75
C ASP A 30 -1.32 -12.26 -4.69
N ASN A 31 -1.09 -13.56 -4.88
CA ASN A 31 0.28 -14.13 -4.82
C ASN A 31 1.22 -13.52 -5.86
N ASP A 32 0.69 -13.11 -7.00
CA ASP A 32 1.49 -12.54 -8.09
C ASP A 32 1.35 -11.02 -8.18
N ALA A 33 0.84 -10.37 -7.13
CA ALA A 33 0.58 -8.94 -7.14
C ALA A 33 1.86 -8.13 -7.34
N GLU A 34 1.67 -6.93 -7.87
CA GLU A 34 2.76 -5.98 -8.11
C GLU A 34 2.54 -4.72 -7.30
N HIS A 35 3.64 -4.06 -6.93
CA HIS A 35 3.60 -2.81 -6.20
C HIS A 35 4.63 -1.85 -6.77
N PHE A 36 4.19 -0.62 -7.04
CA PHE A 36 5.06 0.46 -7.51
C PHE A 36 5.13 1.56 -6.45
N SER A 37 6.34 2.05 -6.17
CA SER A 37 6.53 3.16 -5.24
C SER A 37 7.73 4.01 -5.68
N PRO A 38 7.59 5.37 -5.65
CA PRO A 38 8.74 6.24 -5.91
C PRO A 38 9.89 6.00 -4.92
N LYS A 39 9.60 5.68 -3.67
CA LYS A 39 10.64 5.40 -2.68
C LYS A 39 11.40 4.13 -3.01
N LEU A 40 10.72 3.13 -3.56
CA LEU A 40 11.36 1.90 -4.00
C LEU A 40 12.31 2.20 -5.16
N LYS A 41 11.90 3.08 -6.08
CA LYS A 41 12.74 3.47 -7.20
C LYS A 41 14.03 4.16 -6.73
N ILE A 42 13.94 4.95 -5.66
CA ILE A 42 15.09 5.62 -5.07
C ILE A 42 16.02 4.62 -4.38
N LYS A 43 15.46 3.71 -3.59
CA LYS A 43 16.26 2.77 -2.79
C LYS A 43 16.83 1.63 -3.62
N LYS A 44 16.08 1.18 -4.63
CA LYS A 44 16.48 0.07 -5.49
C LYS A 44 16.23 0.45 -6.94
N PRO A 45 17.10 1.31 -7.52
CA PRO A 45 16.86 1.83 -8.87
C PRO A 45 16.73 0.74 -9.94
N GLU A 46 17.38 -0.41 -9.72
CA GLU A 46 17.31 -1.53 -10.66
C GLU A 46 15.90 -2.06 -10.85
N THR A 47 15.01 -1.84 -9.89
CA THR A 47 13.62 -2.29 -9.97
C THR A 47 12.74 -1.36 -10.80
N LEU A 48 13.22 -0.13 -11.09
CA LEU A 48 12.42 0.92 -11.70
C LEU A 48 11.17 1.26 -10.88
N GLY A 49 11.21 0.97 -9.58
CA GLY A 49 10.12 1.25 -8.65
C GLY A 49 9.08 0.15 -8.53
N LEU A 50 9.29 -0.99 -9.20
CA LEU A 50 8.30 -2.08 -9.24
C LEU A 50 8.84 -3.35 -8.61
N VAL A 51 8.06 -3.95 -7.73
CA VAL A 51 8.33 -5.31 -7.22
C VAL A 51 7.13 -6.18 -7.51
N LYS A 52 7.36 -7.46 -7.70
CA LYS A 52 6.32 -8.43 -8.06
C LYS A 52 6.47 -9.69 -7.24
N GLY A 53 5.33 -10.21 -6.79
CA GLY A 53 5.24 -11.48 -6.10
C GLY A 53 5.33 -11.33 -4.59
N ARG A 54 4.81 -12.35 -3.90
CA ARG A 54 4.64 -12.28 -2.45
C ARG A 54 5.96 -12.09 -1.71
N GLN A 55 7.03 -12.75 -2.13
CA GLN A 55 8.31 -12.64 -1.43
C GLN A 55 8.89 -11.23 -1.56
N ALA A 56 8.83 -10.64 -2.75
CA ALA A 56 9.34 -9.29 -2.97
C ALA A 56 8.52 -8.26 -2.20
N LEU A 57 7.20 -8.43 -2.16
CA LEU A 57 6.32 -7.56 -1.37
C LEU A 57 6.63 -7.68 0.12
N HIS A 58 6.80 -8.92 0.59
CA HIS A 58 7.14 -9.18 1.98
C HIS A 58 8.42 -8.46 2.37
N ASP A 59 9.47 -8.62 1.57
CA ASP A 59 10.78 -8.05 1.90
C ASP A 59 10.74 -6.53 1.89
N TRP A 60 10.03 -5.94 0.93
CA TRP A 60 9.92 -4.48 0.84
C TRP A 60 9.20 -3.88 2.04
N TRP A 61 8.06 -4.44 2.42
CA TRP A 61 7.29 -3.89 3.54
C TRP A 61 7.89 -4.26 4.90
N GLN A 62 8.51 -5.44 5.02
CA GLN A 62 9.19 -5.79 6.26
C GLN A 62 10.30 -4.78 6.55
N GLU A 63 11.10 -4.47 5.55
CA GLU A 63 12.18 -3.50 5.68
C GLU A 63 11.62 -2.12 6.06
N ALA A 64 10.53 -1.71 5.42
CA ALA A 64 9.90 -0.42 5.71
C ALA A 64 9.40 -0.35 7.15
N PHE A 65 8.73 -1.39 7.64
CA PHE A 65 8.24 -1.41 9.01
C PHE A 65 9.37 -1.41 10.02
N GLU A 66 10.45 -2.12 9.73
CA GLU A 66 11.61 -2.13 10.63
C GLU A 66 12.33 -0.78 10.66
N ARG A 67 12.47 -0.17 9.50
CA ARG A 67 13.17 1.12 9.38
C ARG A 67 12.33 2.28 9.89
N LEU A 68 11.01 2.19 9.81
CA LEU A 68 10.09 3.28 10.12
C LEU A 68 9.10 2.85 11.21
N PRO A 69 9.54 2.65 12.46
CA PRO A 69 8.66 2.13 13.50
C PRO A 69 7.49 3.06 13.85
N THR A 70 7.59 4.36 13.51
CA THR A 70 6.52 5.32 13.78
C THR A 70 5.65 5.60 12.56
N LEU A 71 5.85 4.88 11.45
CA LEU A 71 5.07 5.08 10.24
C LEU A 71 3.58 4.92 10.51
N ASN A 72 2.81 5.91 10.09
CA ASN A 72 1.36 5.90 10.24
C ASN A 72 0.70 6.59 9.05
N TYR A 73 -0.43 6.05 8.62
CA TYR A 73 -1.23 6.61 7.52
C TYR A 73 -2.57 7.05 8.05
N LYS A 74 -2.92 8.33 7.83
CA LYS A 74 -4.22 8.86 8.21
C LYS A 74 -5.01 9.10 6.93
N VAL A 75 -6.05 8.31 6.71
CA VAL A 75 -6.84 8.41 5.49
C VAL A 75 -7.61 9.73 5.45
N THR A 76 -7.58 10.39 4.30
CA THR A 76 -8.32 11.63 4.08
C THR A 76 -9.42 11.48 3.05
N SER A 77 -9.28 10.53 2.11
CA SER A 77 -10.30 10.32 1.07
C SER A 77 -10.19 8.90 0.52
N LEU A 78 -11.33 8.28 0.31
CA LEU A 78 -11.44 6.97 -0.35
C LEU A 78 -12.53 7.03 -1.40
N THR A 79 -12.22 6.56 -2.60
CA THR A 79 -13.20 6.41 -3.67
C THR A 79 -13.00 5.05 -4.32
N ALA A 80 -14.07 4.28 -4.44
CA ALA A 80 -13.99 2.93 -5.00
C ALA A 80 -14.99 2.72 -6.11
N ASN A 81 -14.60 1.92 -7.08
CA ASN A 81 -15.53 1.34 -8.05
C ASN A 81 -15.37 -0.18 -8.00
N THR A 82 -15.85 -0.87 -9.04
CA THR A 82 -15.82 -2.34 -9.04
C THR A 82 -14.42 -2.94 -9.23
N ASP A 83 -13.44 -2.12 -9.68
CA ASP A 83 -12.10 -2.60 -10.02
C ASP A 83 -11.00 -1.98 -9.18
N ARG A 84 -11.25 -0.83 -8.56
CA ARG A 84 -10.18 -0.02 -7.96
C ARG A 84 -10.64 0.72 -6.73
N VAL A 85 -9.66 1.04 -5.87
CA VAL A 85 -9.85 2.04 -4.82
C VAL A 85 -8.78 3.11 -5.02
N PHE A 86 -9.20 4.37 -5.04
CA PHE A 86 -8.30 5.50 -5.03
C PHE A 86 -8.28 6.05 -3.61
N MET A 87 -7.08 6.10 -3.01
CA MET A 87 -6.91 6.49 -1.61
C MET A 87 -6.03 7.72 -1.52
N GLU A 88 -6.40 8.65 -0.65
CA GLU A 88 -5.50 9.74 -0.26
C GLU A 88 -5.30 9.67 1.24
N TYR A 89 -4.05 9.86 1.67
CA TYR A 89 -3.75 9.80 3.10
C TYR A 89 -2.54 10.63 3.43
N LEU A 90 -2.44 11.04 4.71
CA LEU A 90 -1.26 11.69 5.24
C LEU A 90 -0.33 10.62 5.80
N ARG A 91 0.88 10.63 5.32
CA ARG A 91 1.95 9.76 5.81
C ARG A 91 2.71 10.53 6.87
N THR A 92 2.79 9.97 8.07
CA THR A 92 3.56 10.57 9.16
C THR A 92 4.63 9.60 9.64
N VAL A 93 5.81 10.14 9.90
CA VAL A 93 6.93 9.42 10.48
C VAL A 93 7.63 10.41 11.42
N ALA A 94 8.06 9.93 12.60
CA ALA A 94 8.76 10.78 13.55
C ALA A 94 9.97 11.44 12.89
N ASN A 95 10.15 12.73 13.12
CA ASN A 95 11.28 13.53 12.61
C ASN A 95 11.26 13.74 11.10
N GLU A 96 10.11 13.50 10.45
CA GLU A 96 9.92 13.83 9.03
C GLU A 96 8.71 14.74 8.89
N ASN A 97 8.69 15.54 7.82
CA ASN A 97 7.52 16.33 7.49
C ASN A 97 6.39 15.39 7.04
N GLU A 98 5.15 15.78 7.35
CA GLU A 98 4.00 15.05 6.83
C GLU A 98 4.01 15.09 5.31
N MET A 99 3.54 14.02 4.68
CA MET A 99 3.47 13.92 3.23
C MET A 99 2.08 13.47 2.82
N LEU A 100 1.48 14.21 1.90
CA LEU A 100 0.23 13.77 1.28
C LEU A 100 0.56 12.74 0.21
N VAL A 101 -0.11 11.60 0.27
CA VAL A 101 0.14 10.48 -0.64
C VAL A 101 -1.17 10.06 -1.27
N ALA A 102 -1.12 9.72 -2.55
CA ALA A 102 -2.22 9.04 -3.22
C ALA A 102 -1.78 7.64 -3.59
N GLU A 103 -2.68 6.69 -3.49
CA GLU A 103 -2.38 5.31 -3.84
C GLU A 103 -3.59 4.67 -4.49
N VAL A 104 -3.35 3.91 -5.55
CA VAL A 104 -4.40 3.18 -6.25
C VAL A 104 -4.23 1.70 -5.98
N LEU A 105 -5.32 1.04 -5.56
CA LEU A 105 -5.36 -0.40 -5.45
C LEU A 105 -6.20 -0.93 -6.60
N GLU A 106 -5.64 -1.81 -7.42
CA GLU A 106 -6.40 -2.54 -8.43
C GLU A 106 -6.77 -3.88 -7.84
N ILE A 107 -8.05 -4.23 -7.90
CA ILE A 107 -8.59 -5.39 -7.21
C ILE A 107 -9.30 -6.30 -8.19
N LYS A 108 -9.03 -7.59 -8.07
CA LYS A 108 -9.69 -8.63 -8.85
C LYS A 108 -9.92 -9.83 -7.95
N ASP A 109 -11.15 -10.39 -7.99
CA ASP A 109 -11.51 -11.55 -7.20
C ASP A 109 -11.21 -11.34 -5.70
N GLU A 110 -11.50 -10.12 -5.22
CA GLU A 110 -11.36 -9.73 -3.81
C GLU A 110 -9.91 -9.73 -3.31
N LYS A 111 -8.94 -9.65 -4.23
CA LYS A 111 -7.53 -9.53 -3.89
C LYS A 111 -6.92 -8.36 -4.63
N ILE A 112 -5.97 -7.70 -3.99
CA ILE A 112 -5.23 -6.62 -4.64
C ILE A 112 -4.24 -7.25 -5.60
N ILE A 113 -4.32 -6.87 -6.88
CA ILE A 113 -3.40 -7.37 -7.91
C ILE A 113 -2.32 -6.36 -8.24
N PHE A 114 -2.54 -5.09 -7.91
CA PHE A 114 -1.56 -4.03 -8.16
C PHE A 114 -1.82 -2.90 -7.19
N SER A 115 -0.76 -2.34 -6.62
CA SER A 115 -0.86 -1.09 -5.87
C SER A 115 0.20 -0.13 -6.38
N ARG A 116 -0.18 1.14 -6.54
CA ARG A 116 0.70 2.16 -7.12
C ARG A 116 0.63 3.43 -6.30
N VAL A 117 1.78 3.91 -5.86
CA VAL A 117 1.90 5.08 -5.00
C VAL A 117 2.28 6.31 -5.83
N TYR A 118 1.61 7.42 -5.55
CA TYR A 118 1.96 8.73 -6.09
C TYR A 118 2.21 9.67 -4.91
N HIS A 119 3.33 10.41 -4.96
CA HIS A 119 3.63 11.38 -3.92
C HIS A 119 3.15 12.76 -4.33
N GLY A 120 2.54 13.46 -3.38
CA GLY A 120 2.10 14.83 -3.58
C GLY A 120 3.23 15.85 -3.43
#